data_1516e6b867675117d64fd614f3dc1bd7
#
_entry.id   1516e6b867675117d64fd614f3dc1bd7
#
_cell.length_a   1.000
_cell.length_b   1.000
_cell.length_c   1.000
_cell.angle_alpha   90.00
_cell.angle_beta   90.00
_cell.angle_gamma   90.00
#
_symmetry.space_group_name_H-M   'P 1'
#
loop_
_entity.id
_entity.type
_entity.pdbx_description
1 polymer ?
#
loop_
_entity_poly.entity_id
_entity_poly.type
_entity_poly.pdbx_seq_one_letter_code
_entity_poly.pdbx_strand_id
1 'polypeptide(L)'
;VPVSCNTTALTGSDGLVTFKPAGVKHCLKDASDFPAGKLITVPGDHDFQINDPVVFTTDGAATLDPKLTASTKYYVVDKTTTTISVSATKGGVAITLDGLGGNAGSGVGSLAAATAGVGYAPGTYTDVRLVQGTATSARATVVVPAGGAINAGAITVTTPGTGYTTAAGGITLTGGRNATGAAIDATAPTTAFTGTATLTTARENSTGHINIAYSEFDLVCMVQEWSMDFSREEIDITTLPCKIGGAAEKYASFRTTIPGFASGSGTMNVLFSGDQTSTSGRLIANSLLKSQAGATVKLYVKAVEGAGNVLDDTLSSYIEAPVSLAGFSISVNTSDALVASINFNLSGPPTHLFNLSLT
;
A
#
# COMPACT_ATOMS: atom_id res chain seq x y z
N VAL A 1 -34.62 40.15 8.24
CA VAL A 1 -33.53 40.21 7.25
C VAL A 1 -33.95 39.32 6.11
N PRO A 2 -34.13 39.83 4.89
CA PRO A 2 -34.49 38.98 3.75
C PRO A 2 -33.29 38.05 3.49
N VAL A 3 -33.54 36.75 3.50
CA VAL A 3 -32.59 35.74 3.04
C VAL A 3 -32.48 35.91 1.53
N SER A 4 -31.41 36.53 1.08
CA SER A 4 -31.08 36.60 -0.34
C SER A 4 -30.62 35.19 -0.75
N CYS A 5 -31.47 34.47 -1.49
CA CYS A 5 -31.05 33.28 -2.21
C CYS A 5 -30.13 33.73 -3.33
N ASN A 6 -28.85 33.72 -3.11
CA ASN A 6 -27.85 33.96 -4.16
C ASN A 6 -27.74 32.71 -5.03
N THR A 7 -28.66 32.56 -5.96
CA THR A 7 -28.68 31.47 -6.93
C THR A 7 -27.82 31.84 -8.14
N THR A 8 -26.49 31.69 -7.99
CA THR A 8 -25.65 31.64 -9.18
C THR A 8 -25.82 30.25 -9.78
N ALA A 9 -26.57 30.16 -10.87
CA ALA A 9 -26.66 28.90 -11.62
C ALA A 9 -25.25 28.55 -12.12
N LEU A 10 -24.78 27.36 -11.79
CA LEU A 10 -23.53 26.84 -12.31
C LEU A 10 -23.75 26.36 -13.73
N THR A 11 -22.83 26.71 -14.64
CA THR A 11 -22.86 26.24 -16.03
C THR A 11 -21.97 25.00 -16.13
N GLY A 12 -22.35 24.03 -16.95
CA GLY A 12 -21.56 22.80 -17.14
C GLY A 12 -20.18 23.04 -17.76
N SER A 13 -19.86 24.26 -18.19
CA SER A 13 -18.53 24.64 -18.71
C SER A 13 -17.43 24.60 -17.66
N ASP A 14 -17.79 24.67 -16.38
CA ASP A 14 -16.85 24.65 -15.26
C ASP A 14 -16.62 23.21 -14.70
N GLY A 15 -17.24 22.23 -15.34
CA GLY A 15 -17.15 20.83 -14.96
C GLY A 15 -15.78 20.22 -15.28
N LEU A 16 -15.24 19.46 -14.34
CA LEU A 16 -13.97 18.77 -14.46
C LEU A 16 -14.05 17.43 -13.76
N VAL A 17 -13.19 16.50 -14.15
CA VAL A 17 -13.04 15.21 -13.47
C VAL A 17 -11.58 14.98 -13.16
N THR A 18 -11.29 14.59 -11.92
CA THR A 18 -10.00 14.02 -11.57
C THR A 18 -10.18 12.60 -11.02
N PHE A 19 -9.23 11.75 -11.29
CA PHE A 19 -9.27 10.35 -10.94
C PHE A 19 -7.97 9.95 -10.24
N LYS A 20 -8.12 9.28 -9.12
CA LYS A 20 -7.01 8.62 -8.43
C LYS A 20 -7.21 7.11 -8.60
N PRO A 21 -6.33 6.42 -9.31
CA PRO A 21 -6.41 4.97 -9.42
C PRO A 21 -6.49 4.33 -8.06
N ALA A 22 -7.14 3.18 -7.96
CA ALA A 22 -7.04 2.37 -6.77
C ALA A 22 -5.56 2.16 -6.51
N GLY A 23 -5.10 2.70 -5.41
CA GLY A 23 -3.77 2.39 -4.97
C GLY A 23 -3.74 0.92 -4.63
N VAL A 24 -3.33 0.07 -5.55
CA VAL A 24 -2.82 -1.23 -5.16
C VAL A 24 -1.66 -0.87 -4.24
N LYS A 25 -1.87 -1.04 -2.95
CA LYS A 25 -0.79 -0.96 -1.98
C LYS A 25 0.10 -2.14 -2.26
N HIS A 26 1.12 -1.93 -3.07
CA HIS A 26 2.17 -2.92 -3.21
C HIS A 26 2.95 -2.93 -1.91
N CYS A 27 2.85 -4.04 -1.23
CA CYS A 27 3.53 -4.28 0.02
C CYS A 27 4.96 -4.73 -0.30
N LEU A 28 5.91 -3.85 -0.06
CA LEU A 28 7.33 -4.11 -0.23
C LEU A 28 7.87 -4.59 1.12
N LYS A 29 8.31 -5.84 1.18
CA LYS A 29 8.64 -6.50 2.47
C LYS A 29 10.12 -6.64 2.73
N ASP A 30 10.91 -6.74 1.67
CA ASP A 30 12.28 -7.25 1.76
C ASP A 30 13.30 -6.23 1.28
N ALA A 31 14.52 -6.35 1.79
CA ALA A 31 15.67 -5.63 1.26
C ALA A 31 15.89 -5.89 -0.23
N SER A 32 15.42 -7.03 -0.77
CA SER A 32 15.45 -7.33 -2.19
C SER A 32 14.54 -6.44 -3.02
N ASP A 33 13.50 -5.85 -2.43
CA ASP A 33 12.60 -4.93 -3.12
C ASP A 33 13.24 -3.53 -3.29
N PHE A 34 14.19 -3.20 -2.42
CA PHE A 34 14.97 -1.96 -2.47
C PHE A 34 16.47 -2.26 -2.54
N PRO A 35 16.97 -2.82 -3.64
CA PRO A 35 18.41 -3.01 -3.81
C PRO A 35 19.11 -1.65 -3.90
N ALA A 36 20.39 -1.63 -3.54
CA ALA A 36 21.22 -0.46 -3.83
C ALA A 36 21.22 -0.18 -5.34
N GLY A 37 20.97 1.06 -5.72
CA GLY A 37 20.85 1.46 -7.12
C GLY A 37 19.61 2.29 -7.40
N LYS A 38 19.05 2.15 -8.60
CA LYS A 38 17.90 3.00 -9.01
C LYS A 38 16.58 2.26 -9.11
N LEU A 39 16.59 0.95 -8.96
CA LEU A 39 15.40 0.11 -9.16
C LEU A 39 14.76 -0.24 -7.83
N ILE A 40 13.46 -0.16 -7.78
CA ILE A 40 12.60 -0.67 -6.71
C ILE A 40 11.81 -1.82 -7.30
N THR A 41 11.92 -3.00 -6.72
CA THR A 41 11.14 -4.17 -7.13
C THR A 41 9.76 -4.08 -6.51
N VAL A 42 8.74 -4.11 -7.34
CA VAL A 42 7.34 -4.13 -6.90
C VAL A 42 6.80 -5.53 -7.12
N PRO A 43 6.47 -6.27 -6.05
CA PRO A 43 5.99 -7.64 -6.16
C PRO A 43 4.72 -7.74 -6.99
N GLY A 44 4.70 -8.63 -7.97
CA GLY A 44 3.62 -8.79 -8.93
C GLY A 44 3.65 -7.73 -10.03
N ASP A 45 2.71 -7.85 -10.97
CA ASP A 45 2.54 -6.86 -12.02
C ASP A 45 1.97 -5.57 -11.41
N HIS A 46 2.57 -4.46 -11.74
CA HIS A 46 2.12 -3.15 -11.29
C HIS A 46 1.66 -2.30 -12.47
N ASP A 47 0.71 -1.39 -12.20
CA ASP A 47 0.10 -0.53 -13.23
C ASP A 47 0.75 0.85 -13.33
N PHE A 48 1.81 1.13 -12.56
CA PHE A 48 2.48 2.43 -12.58
C PHE A 48 3.00 2.76 -13.98
N GLN A 49 2.81 4.01 -14.38
CA GLN A 49 3.31 4.56 -15.63
C GLN A 49 4.38 5.62 -15.37
N ILE A 50 5.18 5.94 -16.41
CA ILE A 50 6.16 7.04 -16.33
C ILE A 50 5.41 8.33 -16.05
N ASN A 51 5.96 9.14 -15.14
CA ASN A 51 5.41 10.37 -14.58
C ASN A 51 4.25 10.20 -13.59
N ASP A 52 3.91 8.98 -13.19
CA ASP A 52 2.93 8.79 -12.13
C ASP A 52 3.44 9.33 -10.79
N PRO A 53 2.61 10.09 -10.07
CA PRO A 53 2.92 10.52 -8.73
C PRO A 53 2.69 9.38 -7.75
N VAL A 54 3.72 8.99 -7.02
CA VAL A 54 3.67 7.92 -6.02
C VAL A 54 4.13 8.41 -4.67
N VAL A 55 3.66 7.76 -3.64
CA VAL A 55 4.03 7.98 -2.24
C VAL A 55 4.40 6.67 -1.58
N PHE A 56 5.44 6.71 -0.76
CA PHE A 56 5.81 5.59 0.10
C PHE A 56 5.28 5.85 1.51
N THR A 57 4.67 4.84 2.11
CA THR A 57 4.26 4.87 3.52
C THR A 57 4.82 3.65 4.23
N THR A 58 5.14 3.79 5.48
CA THR A 58 5.62 2.71 6.34
C THR A 58 4.57 2.37 7.37
N ASP A 59 4.49 1.10 7.74
CA ASP A 59 3.59 0.58 8.73
C ASP A 59 4.40 -0.32 9.68
N GLY A 60 4.05 -0.32 10.95
CA GLY A 60 4.79 -1.03 11.97
C GLY A 60 6.21 -0.49 12.16
N ALA A 61 7.17 -1.40 12.24
CA ALA A 61 8.59 -1.09 12.45
C ALA A 61 9.38 -0.94 11.13
N ALA A 62 8.70 -0.88 9.96
CA ALA A 62 9.38 -0.77 8.68
C ALA A 62 10.10 0.60 8.55
N THR A 63 11.32 0.55 8.04
CA THR A 63 12.12 1.73 7.71
C THR A 63 12.23 1.87 6.21
N LEU A 64 12.09 3.09 5.72
CA LEU A 64 12.26 3.41 4.31
C LEU A 64 13.75 3.64 4.00
N ASP A 65 14.14 3.44 2.73
CA ASP A 65 15.49 3.81 2.26
C ASP A 65 15.84 5.25 2.67
N PRO A 66 17.04 5.55 3.17
CA PRO A 66 17.42 6.89 3.62
C PRO A 66 17.28 8.00 2.58
N LYS A 67 17.27 7.63 1.28
CA LYS A 67 17.08 8.56 0.16
C LYS A 67 15.61 8.89 -0.11
N LEU A 68 14.69 8.17 0.53
CA LEU A 68 13.27 8.37 0.41
C LEU A 68 12.68 8.85 1.74
N THR A 69 11.71 9.71 1.68
CA THR A 69 10.98 10.21 2.86
C THR A 69 9.54 9.71 2.79
N ALA A 70 9.05 9.14 3.87
CA ALA A 70 7.68 8.67 3.96
C ALA A 70 6.69 9.83 3.73
N SER A 71 5.57 9.53 3.10
CA SER A 71 4.50 10.49 2.77
C SER A 71 4.94 11.65 1.88
N THR A 72 6.12 11.56 1.27
CA THR A 72 6.61 12.52 0.28
C THR A 72 6.29 12.04 -1.12
N LYS A 73 5.86 12.95 -1.99
CA LYS A 73 5.57 12.67 -3.38
C LYS A 73 6.83 12.45 -4.20
N TYR A 74 6.84 11.38 -4.97
CA TYR A 74 7.85 11.05 -5.98
C TYR A 74 7.15 10.79 -7.31
N TYR A 75 7.92 10.74 -8.40
CA TYR A 75 7.42 10.45 -9.73
C TYR A 75 8.16 9.25 -10.31
N VAL A 76 7.41 8.36 -10.94
CA VAL A 76 7.99 7.22 -11.67
C VAL A 76 8.70 7.75 -12.91
N VAL A 77 9.97 7.43 -13.08
CA VAL A 77 10.80 7.90 -14.21
C VAL A 77 11.28 6.77 -15.11
N ASP A 78 11.22 5.54 -14.64
CA ASP A 78 11.50 4.34 -15.42
C ASP A 78 10.71 3.16 -14.84
N LYS A 79 10.34 2.19 -15.68
CA LYS A 79 9.56 1.02 -15.26
C LYS A 79 9.79 -0.20 -16.13
N THR A 80 9.63 -1.36 -15.52
CA THR A 80 9.37 -2.65 -16.19
C THR A 80 8.03 -3.20 -15.69
N THR A 81 7.72 -4.46 -15.90
CA THR A 81 6.53 -5.11 -15.32
C THR A 81 6.61 -5.28 -13.80
N THR A 82 7.83 -5.39 -13.26
CA THR A 82 8.06 -5.70 -11.84
C THR A 82 8.96 -4.70 -11.13
N THR A 83 9.49 -3.69 -11.82
CA THR A 83 10.37 -2.69 -11.22
C THR A 83 9.98 -1.28 -11.63
N ILE A 84 10.28 -0.33 -10.75
CA ILE A 84 10.18 1.11 -11.03
C ILE A 84 11.44 1.84 -10.58
N SER A 85 11.69 3.00 -11.16
CA SER A 85 12.61 4.01 -10.62
C SER A 85 11.84 5.28 -10.33
N VAL A 86 12.23 5.99 -9.28
CA VAL A 86 11.53 7.21 -8.86
C VAL A 86 12.45 8.42 -8.81
N SER A 87 11.87 9.60 -8.98
CA SER A 87 12.54 10.90 -8.87
C SER A 87 11.73 11.84 -7.98
N ALA A 88 12.38 12.81 -7.35
CA ALA A 88 11.71 13.86 -6.60
C ALA A 88 10.95 14.87 -7.50
N THR A 89 11.28 14.92 -8.80
CA THR A 89 10.64 15.82 -9.77
C THR A 89 10.15 15.04 -10.98
N LYS A 90 9.04 15.48 -11.56
CA LYS A 90 8.45 14.89 -12.77
C LYS A 90 9.45 14.92 -13.91
N GLY A 91 9.74 13.76 -14.52
CA GLY A 91 10.73 13.63 -15.58
C GLY A 91 12.19 13.85 -15.14
N GLY A 92 12.46 13.92 -13.84
CA GLY A 92 13.79 14.13 -13.28
C GLY A 92 14.69 12.89 -13.33
N VAL A 93 15.87 13.02 -12.76
CA VAL A 93 16.83 11.91 -12.68
C VAL A 93 16.41 10.94 -11.60
N ALA A 94 16.47 9.64 -11.89
CA ALA A 94 16.16 8.59 -10.91
C ALA A 94 17.07 8.71 -9.67
N ILE A 95 16.46 8.62 -8.49
CA ILE A 95 17.14 8.61 -7.20
C ILE A 95 17.95 7.32 -7.10
N THR A 96 19.23 7.47 -6.70
CA THR A 96 20.06 6.32 -6.37
C THR A 96 19.85 5.96 -4.91
N LEU A 97 19.24 4.80 -4.68
CA LEU A 97 18.94 4.26 -3.37
C LEU A 97 20.19 3.67 -2.73
N ASP A 98 20.28 3.77 -1.42
CA ASP A 98 21.36 3.13 -0.64
C ASP A 98 21.05 1.63 -0.43
N GLY A 99 19.80 1.22 -0.59
CA GLY A 99 19.29 -0.11 -0.37
C GLY A 99 18.67 -0.25 1.04
N LEU A 100 17.54 -0.98 1.13
CA LEU A 100 16.99 -1.38 2.41
C LEU A 100 17.84 -2.49 3.01
N GLY A 101 18.40 -2.20 4.09
CA GLY A 101 19.46 -2.96 4.70
C GLY A 101 20.72 -2.10 4.71
N GLY A 102 20.55 -0.82 5.12
CA GLY A 102 21.59 0.21 5.18
C GLY A 102 22.87 -0.14 5.92
N ASN A 103 23.02 -1.39 6.24
CA ASN A 103 24.27 -2.07 6.49
C ASN A 103 24.22 -3.39 5.70
N ALA A 104 24.41 -3.31 4.36
CA ALA A 104 24.73 -4.48 3.57
C ALA A 104 25.78 -5.28 4.34
N GLY A 105 25.41 -6.48 4.79
CA GLY A 105 26.30 -7.30 5.55
C GLY A 105 26.27 -7.12 7.07
N SER A 106 25.23 -6.51 7.67
CA SER A 106 25.16 -6.42 9.13
C SER A 106 24.52 -7.62 9.84
N GLY A 107 23.91 -8.54 9.11
CA GLY A 107 23.36 -9.78 9.64
C GLY A 107 24.36 -10.94 9.54
N VAL A 108 24.20 -11.93 10.40
CA VAL A 108 25.04 -13.14 10.38
C VAL A 108 24.49 -14.11 9.33
N GLY A 109 25.22 -14.35 8.26
CA GLY A 109 24.91 -15.36 7.24
C GLY A 109 25.42 -16.74 7.61
N SER A 110 26.67 -16.80 8.03
CA SER A 110 27.33 -18.01 8.53
C SER A 110 28.42 -17.63 9.53
N LEU A 111 28.91 -18.63 10.24
CA LEU A 111 30.00 -18.45 11.19
C LEU A 111 31.20 -19.24 10.75
N ALA A 112 32.39 -18.65 10.91
CA ALA A 112 33.64 -19.36 10.97
C ALA A 112 34.09 -19.46 12.44
N ALA A 113 34.56 -20.62 12.90
CA ALA A 113 35.07 -20.74 14.23
C ALA A 113 36.40 -20.01 14.38
N ALA A 114 36.47 -19.02 15.26
CA ALA A 114 37.72 -18.42 15.71
C ALA A 114 38.32 -19.27 16.85
N THR A 115 37.46 -19.77 17.75
CA THR A 115 37.81 -20.73 18.76
C THR A 115 36.72 -21.80 18.85
N ALA A 116 37.06 -23.07 18.70
CA ALA A 116 36.12 -24.15 18.89
C ALA A 116 35.72 -24.23 20.36
N GLY A 117 34.42 -24.39 20.61
CA GLY A 117 33.92 -24.60 21.97
C GLY A 117 34.04 -26.07 22.39
N VAL A 118 34.39 -26.34 23.63
CA VAL A 118 34.42 -27.70 24.19
C VAL A 118 33.81 -27.72 25.60
N GLY A 119 33.28 -28.89 25.99
CA GLY A 119 32.68 -29.06 27.32
C GLY A 119 31.20 -28.64 27.40
N TYR A 120 30.56 -28.41 26.27
CA TYR A 120 29.12 -28.19 26.24
C TYR A 120 28.32 -29.49 26.42
N ALA A 121 27.16 -29.40 27.04
CA ALA A 121 26.27 -30.54 27.15
C ALA A 121 25.75 -30.96 25.77
N PRO A 122 25.78 -32.26 25.41
CA PRO A 122 25.27 -32.73 24.12
C PRO A 122 23.77 -32.45 23.96
N GLY A 123 23.37 -32.12 22.72
CA GLY A 123 21.97 -31.86 22.40
C GLY A 123 21.81 -30.86 21.26
N THR A 124 20.57 -30.70 20.79
CA THR A 124 20.18 -29.66 19.83
C THR A 124 19.54 -28.50 20.58
N TYR A 125 20.17 -27.35 20.49
CA TYR A 125 19.70 -26.12 21.11
C TYR A 125 19.06 -25.24 20.04
N THR A 126 17.83 -24.85 20.26
CA THR A 126 17.07 -23.92 19.36
C THR A 126 17.00 -22.53 19.96
N ASP A 127 16.82 -21.53 19.12
CA ASP A 127 16.73 -20.10 19.51
C ASP A 127 17.96 -19.58 20.27
N VAL A 128 19.14 -20.11 19.94
CA VAL A 128 20.41 -19.62 20.51
C VAL A 128 20.71 -18.23 19.97
N ARG A 129 21.00 -17.30 20.87
CA ARG A 129 21.41 -15.95 20.52
C ARG A 129 22.86 -15.90 20.11
N LEU A 130 23.14 -15.25 19.01
CA LEU A 130 24.47 -14.89 18.57
C LEU A 130 24.77 -13.48 19.09
N VAL A 131 25.72 -13.34 20.00
CA VAL A 131 26.01 -12.05 20.65
C VAL A 131 27.36 -11.51 20.19
N GLN A 132 27.36 -10.26 19.68
CA GLN A 132 28.57 -9.52 19.34
C GLN A 132 28.45 -8.08 19.86
N GLY A 133 29.11 -7.77 20.96
CA GLY A 133 28.94 -6.46 21.62
C GLY A 133 27.48 -6.19 22.00
N THR A 134 26.88 -5.17 21.43
CA THR A 134 25.45 -4.84 21.64
C THR A 134 24.50 -5.55 20.67
N ALA A 135 25.02 -6.19 19.61
CA ALA A 135 24.21 -6.92 18.65
C ALA A 135 23.79 -8.28 19.24
N THR A 136 22.49 -8.50 19.39
CA THR A 136 21.92 -9.72 20.03
C THR A 136 20.71 -10.26 19.28
N SER A 137 20.38 -9.73 18.11
CA SER A 137 19.16 -10.06 17.37
C SER A 137 19.25 -11.32 16.52
N ALA A 138 20.47 -11.78 16.15
CA ALA A 138 20.63 -13.02 15.39
C ALA A 138 20.32 -14.27 16.25
N ARG A 139 19.75 -15.28 15.58
CA ARG A 139 19.38 -16.57 16.19
C ARG A 139 19.96 -17.70 15.38
N ALA A 140 20.23 -18.78 16.06
CA ALA A 140 20.75 -20.01 15.46
C ALA A 140 20.21 -21.27 16.14
N THR A 141 20.26 -22.37 15.41
CA THR A 141 20.19 -23.71 15.96
C THR A 141 21.60 -24.24 16.09
N VAL A 142 21.95 -24.78 17.26
CA VAL A 142 23.28 -25.34 17.56
C VAL A 142 23.13 -26.81 17.90
N VAL A 143 23.87 -27.67 17.19
CA VAL A 143 23.90 -29.10 17.45
C VAL A 143 25.22 -29.46 18.18
N VAL A 144 25.12 -29.79 19.44
CA VAL A 144 26.27 -30.22 20.22
C VAL A 144 26.37 -31.77 20.19
N PRO A 145 27.41 -32.32 19.57
CA PRO A 145 27.58 -33.78 19.51
C PRO A 145 27.92 -34.38 20.90
N ALA A 146 27.89 -35.71 20.99
CA ALA A 146 28.17 -36.44 22.23
C ALA A 146 29.54 -36.09 22.88
N GLY A 147 30.51 -35.62 22.12
CA GLY A 147 31.80 -35.14 22.61
C GLY A 147 31.80 -33.72 23.18
N GLY A 148 30.69 -33.03 23.20
CA GLY A 148 30.58 -31.70 23.78
C GLY A 148 31.33 -30.59 23.00
N ALA A 149 31.73 -30.84 21.75
CA ALA A 149 32.47 -29.89 20.92
C ALA A 149 31.57 -29.11 19.97
N ILE A 150 31.72 -27.78 19.92
CA ILE A 150 31.04 -26.91 18.99
C ILE A 150 32.06 -26.31 18.02
N ASN A 151 31.85 -26.54 16.73
CA ASN A 151 32.56 -25.87 15.65
C ASN A 151 31.57 -25.08 14.80
N ALA A 152 32.04 -24.34 13.81
CA ALA A 152 31.17 -23.53 12.97
C ALA A 152 30.08 -24.33 12.20
N GLY A 153 30.41 -25.58 11.80
CA GLY A 153 29.46 -26.46 11.11
C GLY A 153 28.33 -26.98 12.00
N ALA A 154 28.45 -26.84 13.31
CA ALA A 154 27.42 -27.22 14.28
C ALA A 154 26.36 -26.12 14.46
N ILE A 155 26.56 -24.96 13.84
CA ILE A 155 25.72 -23.76 14.03
C ILE A 155 25.00 -23.41 12.71
N THR A 156 23.70 -23.49 12.71
CA THR A 156 22.85 -23.07 11.60
C THR A 156 22.16 -21.79 11.97
N VAL A 157 22.48 -20.68 11.29
CA VAL A 157 21.83 -19.39 11.51
C VAL A 157 20.39 -19.47 11.01
N THR A 158 19.43 -19.18 11.89
CA THR A 158 18.00 -19.18 11.59
C THR A 158 17.46 -17.78 11.37
N THR A 159 18.04 -16.79 12.03
CA THR A 159 17.72 -15.37 11.87
C THR A 159 19.02 -14.57 11.82
N PRO A 160 19.31 -13.86 10.73
CA PRO A 160 20.58 -13.11 10.59
C PRO A 160 20.80 -12.01 11.62
N GLY A 161 19.71 -11.36 12.10
CA GLY A 161 19.82 -10.20 12.97
C GLY A 161 20.44 -8.98 12.29
N THR A 162 20.76 -7.94 13.07
CA THR A 162 21.34 -6.69 12.59
C THR A 162 22.45 -6.18 13.51
N GLY A 163 23.34 -5.33 12.99
CA GLY A 163 24.38 -4.69 13.80
C GLY A 163 25.65 -5.52 14.01
N TYR A 164 25.82 -6.63 13.28
CA TYR A 164 27.02 -7.48 13.34
C TYR A 164 28.10 -6.98 12.41
N THR A 165 29.35 -7.29 12.76
CA THR A 165 30.54 -6.93 11.98
C THR A 165 31.39 -8.15 11.69
N THR A 166 32.30 -8.07 10.72
CA THR A 166 33.28 -9.13 10.40
C THR A 166 34.45 -9.16 11.37
N ALA A 167 34.39 -8.42 12.48
CA ALA A 167 35.48 -8.42 13.45
C ALA A 167 35.76 -9.80 13.98
N ALA A 168 37.03 -10.20 14.00
CA ALA A 168 37.46 -11.51 14.42
C ALA A 168 37.14 -11.76 15.90
N GLY A 169 36.64 -12.93 16.22
CA GLY A 169 36.50 -13.40 17.61
C GLY A 169 35.32 -12.78 18.38
N GLY A 170 34.37 -12.15 17.70
CA GLY A 170 33.36 -11.33 18.36
C GLY A 170 32.05 -12.04 18.72
N ILE A 171 31.71 -13.16 18.08
CA ILE A 171 30.40 -13.78 18.31
C ILE A 171 30.46 -14.91 19.34
N THR A 172 29.63 -14.79 20.36
CA THR A 172 29.44 -15.82 21.40
C THR A 172 28.00 -16.33 21.37
N LEU A 173 27.79 -17.51 21.97
CA LEU A 173 26.51 -18.20 22.06
C LEU A 173 25.90 -17.99 23.44
N THR A 174 24.61 -17.66 23.52
CA THR A 174 23.90 -17.54 24.78
C THR A 174 22.42 -17.92 24.67
N GLY A 175 21.86 -18.40 25.77
CA GLY A 175 20.44 -18.79 25.81
C GLY A 175 20.16 -20.01 24.95
N GLY A 176 18.99 -19.99 24.25
CA GLY A 176 18.50 -21.18 23.57
C GLY A 176 18.10 -22.27 24.54
N ARG A 177 17.43 -23.32 24.05
CA ARG A 177 17.06 -24.46 24.89
C ARG A 177 17.17 -25.75 24.10
N ASN A 178 17.62 -26.81 24.79
CA ASN A 178 17.60 -28.20 24.29
C ASN A 178 16.27 -28.89 24.68
N ALA A 179 16.12 -30.16 24.30
CA ALA A 179 14.93 -30.95 24.61
C ALA A 179 14.64 -31.11 26.11
N THR A 180 15.66 -30.95 26.97
CA THR A 180 15.52 -30.98 28.43
C THR A 180 15.26 -29.63 29.06
N GLY A 181 15.19 -28.57 28.24
CA GLY A 181 14.97 -27.20 28.68
C GLY A 181 16.21 -26.47 29.17
N ALA A 182 17.38 -27.09 29.12
CA ALA A 182 18.65 -26.45 29.50
C ALA A 182 19.12 -25.47 28.43
N ALA A 183 19.62 -24.29 28.84
CA ALA A 183 20.24 -23.33 27.97
C ALA A 183 21.68 -23.72 27.62
N ILE A 184 22.19 -23.21 26.48
CA ILE A 184 23.56 -23.58 26.01
C ILE A 184 24.66 -23.04 26.96
N ASP A 185 24.38 -21.94 27.63
CA ASP A 185 25.24 -21.26 28.58
C ASP A 185 25.00 -21.70 30.05
N ALA A 186 24.05 -22.59 30.31
CA ALA A 186 23.76 -23.11 31.63
C ALA A 186 24.87 -24.01 32.19
N THR A 187 25.68 -24.60 31.30
CA THR A 187 26.85 -25.39 31.66
C THR A 187 28.08 -24.61 31.23
N ALA A 188 28.96 -24.26 32.17
CA ALA A 188 30.19 -23.55 31.83
C ALA A 188 31.07 -24.46 30.95
N PRO A 189 31.36 -24.08 29.70
CA PRO A 189 32.23 -24.88 28.85
C PRO A 189 33.68 -24.77 29.34
N THR A 190 34.47 -25.79 29.06
CA THR A 190 35.92 -25.76 29.30
C THR A 190 36.58 -24.71 28.42
N THR A 191 36.12 -24.60 27.20
CA THR A 191 36.48 -23.51 26.26
C THR A 191 35.22 -23.00 25.61
N ALA A 192 34.97 -21.69 25.72
CA ALA A 192 33.81 -21.07 25.09
C ALA A 192 34.00 -20.96 23.56
N PHE A 193 32.93 -21.25 22.82
CA PHE A 193 32.92 -20.98 21.39
C PHE A 193 32.99 -19.47 21.13
N THR A 194 33.89 -19.09 20.22
CA THR A 194 33.86 -17.76 19.62
C THR A 194 33.91 -17.89 18.10
N GLY A 195 33.11 -17.06 17.39
CA GLY A 195 32.98 -17.12 15.96
C GLY A 195 33.23 -15.77 15.29
N THR A 196 33.60 -15.83 14.01
CA THR A 196 33.64 -14.68 13.12
C THR A 196 32.48 -14.78 12.16
N ALA A 197 31.69 -13.73 12.04
CA ALA A 197 30.56 -13.70 11.12
C ALA A 197 31.01 -13.51 9.68
N THR A 198 30.49 -14.33 8.78
CA THR A 198 30.31 -13.96 7.39
C THR A 198 29.00 -13.22 7.32
N LEU A 199 29.05 -11.95 6.94
CA LEU A 199 27.85 -11.12 6.93
C LEU A 199 27.00 -11.43 5.72
N THR A 200 25.69 -11.39 5.91
CA THR A 200 24.70 -11.43 4.86
C THR A 200 23.76 -10.25 5.03
N THR A 201 23.03 -9.91 4.00
CA THR A 201 21.95 -8.93 4.10
C THR A 201 20.98 -9.44 5.16
N ALA A 202 20.80 -8.69 6.24
CA ALA A 202 19.80 -9.02 7.22
C ALA A 202 18.44 -8.94 6.51
N ARG A 203 17.76 -10.08 6.40
CA ARG A 203 16.31 -10.04 6.18
C ARG A 203 15.73 -9.48 7.47
N GLU A 204 15.28 -8.25 7.41
CA GLU A 204 14.50 -7.73 8.52
C GLU A 204 13.24 -8.59 8.60
N ASN A 205 13.11 -9.36 9.69
CA ASN A 205 11.82 -9.79 10.18
C ASN A 205 11.10 -8.53 10.70
N SER A 206 10.87 -7.55 9.83
CA SER A 206 10.11 -6.39 10.18
C SER A 206 8.65 -6.81 10.28
N THR A 207 8.07 -6.61 11.44
CA THR A 207 6.62 -6.70 11.64
C THR A 207 5.88 -5.58 10.89
N GLY A 208 6.59 -4.80 10.08
CA GLY A 208 6.10 -3.69 9.30
C GLY A 208 6.27 -3.88 7.80
N HIS A 209 5.56 -3.06 7.04
CA HIS A 209 5.56 -3.07 5.59
C HIS A 209 5.84 -1.67 5.04
N ILE A 210 6.51 -1.60 3.89
CA ILE A 210 6.56 -0.40 3.08
C ILE A 210 5.47 -0.54 2.03
N ASN A 211 4.63 0.47 1.92
CA ASN A 211 3.60 0.50 0.91
C ASN A 211 3.94 1.60 -0.11
N ILE A 212 3.77 1.30 -1.38
CA ILE A 212 3.79 2.27 -2.46
C ILE A 212 2.38 2.41 -3.04
N ALA A 213 1.92 3.63 -3.22
CA ALA A 213 0.61 3.95 -3.78
C ALA A 213 0.67 5.22 -4.61
N TYR A 214 -0.36 5.49 -5.41
CA TYR A 214 -0.52 6.80 -6.06
C TYR A 214 -0.74 7.88 -5.00
N SER A 215 -0.08 9.04 -5.18
CA SER A 215 -0.15 10.14 -4.20
C SER A 215 -1.24 11.16 -4.50
N GLU A 216 -1.64 11.31 -5.75
CA GLU A 216 -2.50 12.40 -6.21
C GLU A 216 -3.56 11.94 -7.18
N PHE A 217 -4.55 12.83 -7.35
CA PHE A 217 -5.52 12.74 -8.42
C PHE A 217 -4.92 13.26 -9.72
N ASP A 218 -5.10 12.50 -10.78
CA ASP A 218 -4.78 12.93 -12.14
C ASP A 218 -6.01 13.55 -12.81
N LEU A 219 -5.79 14.63 -13.55
CA LEU A 219 -6.83 15.25 -14.35
C LEU A 219 -7.26 14.31 -15.50
N VAL A 220 -8.54 14.01 -15.59
CA VAL A 220 -9.11 13.32 -16.74
C VAL A 220 -9.38 14.35 -17.83
N CYS A 221 -8.46 14.43 -18.80
CA CYS A 221 -8.62 15.34 -19.92
C CYS A 221 -9.74 14.88 -20.87
N MET A 222 -10.34 15.82 -21.59
CA MET A 222 -11.34 15.55 -22.63
C MET A 222 -12.65 14.91 -22.14
N VAL A 223 -13.03 15.14 -20.90
CA VAL A 223 -14.37 14.77 -20.41
C VAL A 223 -15.39 15.67 -21.05
N GLN A 224 -16.37 15.08 -21.71
CA GLN A 224 -17.49 15.82 -22.32
C GLN A 224 -18.67 15.95 -21.37
N GLU A 225 -18.91 14.91 -20.60
CA GLU A 225 -20.06 14.80 -19.71
C GLU A 225 -19.77 13.81 -18.60
N TRP A 226 -20.33 14.06 -17.45
CA TRP A 226 -20.40 13.07 -16.37
C TRP A 226 -21.77 13.15 -15.68
N SER A 227 -22.20 12.02 -15.14
CA SER A 227 -23.40 11.92 -14.32
C SER A 227 -23.12 11.07 -13.09
N MET A 228 -23.86 11.32 -12.03
CA MET A 228 -23.83 10.51 -10.82
C MET A 228 -25.23 10.47 -10.20
N ASP A 229 -25.71 9.27 -9.94
CA ASP A 229 -26.99 9.00 -9.34
C ASP A 229 -26.78 8.36 -7.97
N PHE A 230 -27.52 8.86 -6.99
CA PHE A 230 -27.59 8.27 -5.66
C PHE A 230 -29.00 7.73 -5.43
N SER A 231 -29.10 6.52 -4.94
CA SER A 231 -30.35 5.90 -4.56
C SER A 231 -30.25 5.31 -3.17
N ARG A 232 -31.38 5.24 -2.51
CA ARG A 232 -31.53 4.56 -1.21
C ARG A 232 -32.68 3.59 -1.32
N GLU A 233 -32.42 2.36 -0.94
CA GLU A 233 -33.44 1.35 -0.85
C GLU A 233 -34.44 1.71 0.26
N GLU A 234 -35.72 1.53 0.02
CA GLU A 234 -36.77 1.61 1.04
C GLU A 234 -37.26 0.21 1.36
N ILE A 235 -37.12 -0.19 2.62
CA ILE A 235 -37.58 -1.48 3.10
C ILE A 235 -38.99 -1.30 3.64
N ASP A 236 -39.98 -1.96 3.04
CA ASP A 236 -41.35 -1.95 3.48
C ASP A 236 -41.49 -2.83 4.75
N ILE A 237 -41.80 -2.21 5.86
CA ILE A 237 -42.07 -2.86 7.15
C ILE A 237 -43.56 -2.77 7.55
N THR A 238 -44.42 -2.52 6.57
CA THR A 238 -45.85 -2.42 6.83
C THR A 238 -46.39 -3.72 7.40
N THR A 239 -46.84 -3.69 8.62
CA THR A 239 -47.51 -4.82 9.26
C THR A 239 -48.99 -4.72 9.05
N LEU A 240 -49.65 -5.83 8.74
CA LEU A 240 -51.11 -5.89 8.74
C LEU A 240 -51.61 -5.64 10.16
N PRO A 241 -52.54 -4.69 10.36
CA PRO A 241 -53.07 -4.42 11.68
C PRO A 241 -53.80 -5.67 12.22
N CYS A 242 -53.44 -6.07 13.42
CA CYS A 242 -54.11 -7.17 14.12
C CYS A 242 -55.47 -6.67 14.57
N LYS A 243 -56.53 -7.01 13.84
CA LYS A 243 -57.90 -6.65 14.21
C LYS A 243 -58.38 -7.51 15.42
N ILE A 244 -58.36 -6.92 16.59
CA ILE A 244 -59.11 -7.43 17.73
C ILE A 244 -60.33 -6.51 17.90
N GLY A 245 -61.50 -6.98 17.41
CA GLY A 245 -62.77 -6.30 17.58
C GLY A 245 -63.15 -5.32 16.46
N GLY A 246 -64.09 -5.66 15.70
CA GLY A 246 -64.82 -5.18 14.54
C GLY A 246 -65.08 -3.69 14.28
N ALA A 247 -64.19 -2.78 14.59
CA ALA A 247 -64.26 -1.40 14.15
C ALA A 247 -63.67 -1.25 12.74
N ALA A 248 -64.48 -0.75 11.81
CA ALA A 248 -64.01 -0.43 10.47
C ALA A 248 -62.93 0.65 10.53
N GLU A 249 -61.76 0.43 9.89
CA GLU A 249 -60.75 1.45 9.75
C GLU A 249 -61.32 2.63 8.93
N LYS A 250 -61.24 3.81 9.50
CA LYS A 250 -61.77 5.04 8.90
C LYS A 250 -60.85 5.60 7.82
N TYR A 251 -59.60 5.14 7.77
CA TYR A 251 -58.59 5.61 6.84
C TYR A 251 -57.82 4.43 6.21
N ALA A 252 -57.35 4.63 4.99
CA ALA A 252 -56.48 3.67 4.32
C ALA A 252 -55.15 3.49 5.12
N SER A 253 -54.70 2.24 5.25
CA SER A 253 -53.42 1.95 5.87
C SER A 253 -52.27 2.57 5.05
N PHE A 254 -51.45 3.34 5.70
CA PHE A 254 -50.25 3.88 5.08
C PHE A 254 -49.13 2.85 5.11
N ARG A 255 -48.33 2.81 4.02
CA ARG A 255 -47.09 2.03 4.02
C ARG A 255 -46.10 2.65 5.00
N THR A 256 -45.51 1.78 5.81
CA THR A 256 -44.40 2.16 6.69
C THR A 256 -43.12 1.63 6.09
N THR A 257 -42.19 2.51 5.74
CA THR A 257 -40.90 2.16 5.18
C THR A 257 -39.80 2.63 6.10
N ILE A 258 -38.70 1.86 6.15
CA ILE A 258 -37.43 2.28 6.76
C ILE A 258 -36.39 2.40 5.68
N PRO A 259 -35.47 3.36 5.82
CA PRO A 259 -34.39 3.49 4.86
C PRO A 259 -33.42 2.30 4.95
N GLY A 260 -33.21 1.65 3.82
CA GLY A 260 -32.23 0.57 3.63
C GLY A 260 -30.86 1.10 3.22
N PHE A 261 -30.14 0.28 2.45
CA PHE A 261 -28.81 0.61 1.97
C PHE A 261 -28.82 1.72 0.93
N ALA A 262 -27.82 2.60 0.99
CA ALA A 262 -27.57 3.58 -0.05
C ALA A 262 -26.64 2.96 -1.10
N SER A 263 -26.90 3.26 -2.37
CA SER A 263 -26.07 2.91 -3.51
C SER A 263 -25.87 4.11 -4.41
N GLY A 264 -24.86 4.08 -5.24
CA GLY A 264 -24.66 5.11 -6.25
C GLY A 264 -23.92 4.54 -7.45
N SER A 265 -24.21 5.10 -8.60
CA SER A 265 -23.56 4.79 -9.86
C SER A 265 -23.40 6.05 -10.67
N GLY A 266 -22.50 6.02 -11.64
CA GLY A 266 -22.32 7.14 -12.54
C GLY A 266 -21.69 6.73 -13.85
N THR A 267 -21.71 7.67 -14.77
CA THR A 267 -21.09 7.53 -16.09
C THR A 267 -20.21 8.75 -16.38
N MET A 268 -19.19 8.53 -17.18
CA MET A 268 -18.27 9.57 -17.63
C MET A 268 -17.99 9.35 -19.12
N ASN A 269 -18.32 10.33 -19.94
CA ASN A 269 -18.06 10.30 -21.37
C ASN A 269 -16.76 11.06 -21.66
N VAL A 270 -15.77 10.36 -22.20
CA VAL A 270 -14.43 10.87 -22.44
C VAL A 270 -14.09 10.73 -23.92
N LEU A 271 -13.53 11.76 -24.54
CA LEU A 271 -12.95 11.62 -25.86
C LEU A 271 -11.75 10.66 -25.80
N PHE A 272 -11.81 9.63 -26.64
CA PHE A 272 -10.76 8.62 -26.64
C PHE A 272 -9.50 9.18 -27.29
N SER A 273 -8.42 9.14 -26.54
CA SER A 273 -7.08 9.36 -27.05
C SER A 273 -6.40 8.01 -27.22
N GLY A 274 -5.82 7.78 -28.39
CA GLY A 274 -4.99 6.59 -28.65
C GLY A 274 -3.68 6.55 -27.86
N ASP A 275 -3.40 7.60 -27.10
CA ASP A 275 -2.26 7.68 -26.20
C ASP A 275 -2.55 6.93 -24.89
N GLN A 276 -1.93 5.76 -24.73
CA GLN A 276 -2.05 4.93 -23.52
C GLN A 276 -1.47 5.60 -22.26
N THR A 277 -0.68 6.66 -22.43
CA THR A 277 -0.11 7.43 -21.30
C THR A 277 -1.09 8.51 -20.79
N SER A 278 -2.16 8.80 -21.53
CA SER A 278 -3.19 9.72 -21.07
C SER A 278 -4.04 9.13 -19.96
N THR A 279 -4.48 9.96 -19.02
CA THR A 279 -5.34 9.51 -17.91
C THR A 279 -6.64 8.90 -18.42
N SER A 280 -7.19 9.38 -19.52
CA SER A 280 -8.39 8.82 -20.16
C SER A 280 -8.16 7.42 -20.74
N GLY A 281 -7.03 7.19 -21.41
CA GLY A 281 -6.65 5.86 -21.91
C GLY A 281 -6.41 4.86 -20.77
N ARG A 282 -5.80 5.31 -19.68
CA ARG A 282 -5.57 4.51 -18.47
C ARG A 282 -6.87 4.13 -17.75
N LEU A 283 -7.84 5.05 -17.67
CA LEU A 283 -9.16 4.76 -17.10
C LEU A 283 -9.84 3.61 -17.84
N ILE A 284 -9.76 3.59 -19.16
CA ILE A 284 -10.32 2.52 -19.98
C ILE A 284 -9.60 1.20 -19.71
N ALA A 285 -8.25 1.21 -19.73
CA ALA A 285 -7.47 0.02 -19.42
C ALA A 285 -7.76 -0.48 -18.00
N ASN A 286 -7.80 0.41 -17.03
CA ASN A 286 -8.03 0.10 -15.63
C ASN A 286 -9.44 -0.42 -15.34
N SER A 287 -10.44 -0.06 -16.16
CA SER A 287 -11.81 -0.59 -16.00
C SER A 287 -11.90 -2.10 -16.17
N LEU A 288 -10.93 -2.71 -16.84
CA LEU A 288 -10.82 -4.15 -17.04
C LEU A 288 -9.98 -4.85 -15.96
N LEU A 289 -9.24 -4.09 -15.17
CA LEU A 289 -8.34 -4.65 -14.17
C LEU A 289 -9.06 -4.91 -12.85
N LYS A 290 -8.97 -6.14 -12.36
CA LYS A 290 -9.56 -6.57 -11.09
C LYS A 290 -9.05 -5.77 -9.87
N SER A 291 -7.88 -5.14 -10.00
CA SER A 291 -7.20 -4.38 -8.95
C SER A 291 -7.80 -2.99 -8.68
N GLN A 292 -8.78 -2.55 -9.45
CA GLN A 292 -9.35 -1.19 -9.35
C GLN A 292 -10.50 -1.03 -8.33
N ALA A 293 -10.67 -1.99 -7.43
CA ALA A 293 -11.53 -1.81 -6.27
C ALA A 293 -10.89 -0.80 -5.30
N GLY A 294 -11.51 0.36 -5.11
CA GLY A 294 -11.03 1.41 -4.21
C GLY A 294 -10.38 2.62 -4.90
N ALA A 295 -10.57 2.79 -6.19
CA ALA A 295 -10.28 4.04 -6.88
C ALA A 295 -11.14 5.18 -6.32
N THR A 296 -10.67 6.40 -6.44
CA THR A 296 -11.41 7.59 -6.00
C THR A 296 -11.58 8.54 -7.18
N VAL A 297 -12.77 9.09 -7.33
CA VAL A 297 -13.08 10.11 -8.33
C VAL A 297 -13.46 11.41 -7.64
N LYS A 298 -13.03 12.53 -8.20
CA LYS A 298 -13.57 13.84 -7.89
C LYS A 298 -14.29 14.38 -9.13
N LEU A 299 -15.57 14.66 -8.98
CA LEU A 299 -16.44 15.20 -9.99
C LEU A 299 -16.73 16.66 -9.65
N TYR A 300 -16.09 17.57 -10.37
CA TYR A 300 -16.24 19.00 -10.12
C TYR A 300 -17.47 19.54 -10.86
N VAL A 301 -18.37 20.15 -10.10
CA VAL A 301 -19.47 20.94 -10.62
C VAL A 301 -18.97 22.36 -10.95
N LYS A 302 -18.03 22.84 -10.14
CA LYS A 302 -17.32 24.10 -10.36
C LYS A 302 -15.86 23.90 -9.97
N ALA A 303 -14.97 23.91 -10.93
CA ALA A 303 -13.53 23.89 -10.72
C ALA A 303 -12.99 25.32 -10.63
N VAL A 304 -12.13 25.58 -9.66
CA VAL A 304 -11.44 26.87 -9.48
C VAL A 304 -9.95 26.61 -9.50
N GLU A 305 -9.25 27.35 -10.34
CA GLU A 305 -7.78 27.30 -10.39
C GLU A 305 -7.18 28.29 -9.40
N GLY A 306 -6.27 27.81 -8.58
CA GLY A 306 -5.45 28.62 -7.68
C GLY A 306 -4.17 29.11 -8.36
N ALA A 307 -3.26 29.60 -7.54
CA ALA A 307 -1.97 30.09 -8.02
C ALA A 307 -1.16 28.95 -8.67
N GLY A 308 -0.61 29.19 -9.85
CA GLY A 308 0.21 28.21 -10.58
C GLY A 308 -0.57 27.21 -11.43
N ASN A 309 -1.82 27.50 -11.77
CA ASN A 309 -2.73 26.64 -12.55
C ASN A 309 -2.96 25.26 -11.91
N VAL A 310 -3.03 25.24 -10.59
CA VAL A 310 -3.37 24.05 -9.80
C VAL A 310 -4.80 24.18 -9.32
N LEU A 311 -5.58 23.11 -9.37
CA LEU A 311 -6.94 23.11 -8.83
C LEU A 311 -6.93 23.45 -7.33
N ASP A 312 -7.78 24.41 -6.95
CA ASP A 312 -7.99 24.78 -5.57
C ASP A 312 -9.27 24.13 -5.04
N ASP A 313 -9.10 23.01 -4.36
CA ASP A 313 -10.20 22.25 -3.78
C ASP A 313 -10.98 23.04 -2.71
N THR A 314 -10.37 24.06 -2.09
CA THR A 314 -11.04 24.87 -1.07
C THR A 314 -12.05 25.87 -1.65
N LEU A 315 -11.83 26.26 -2.89
CA LEU A 315 -12.70 27.18 -3.63
C LEU A 315 -13.60 26.45 -4.65
N SER A 316 -13.29 25.19 -4.94
CA SER A 316 -14.03 24.37 -5.89
C SER A 316 -15.23 23.69 -5.23
N SER A 317 -16.24 23.36 -6.05
CA SER A 317 -17.40 22.59 -5.61
C SER A 317 -17.41 21.26 -6.33
N TYR A 318 -17.24 20.16 -5.59
CA TYR A 318 -17.06 18.83 -6.16
C TYR A 318 -17.67 17.73 -5.29
N ILE A 319 -17.77 16.55 -5.87
CA ILE A 319 -18.12 15.31 -5.17
C ILE A 319 -16.86 14.43 -5.19
N GLU A 320 -16.40 14.01 -4.03
CA GLU A 320 -15.33 13.02 -3.91
C GLU A 320 -15.91 11.71 -3.38
N ALA A 321 -15.68 10.62 -4.10
CA ALA A 321 -16.23 9.34 -3.73
C ALA A 321 -15.30 8.19 -4.11
N PRO A 322 -15.22 7.14 -3.27
CA PRO A 322 -14.58 5.90 -3.64
C PRO A 322 -15.45 5.17 -4.67
N VAL A 323 -14.83 4.70 -5.75
CA VAL A 323 -15.53 4.07 -6.87
C VAL A 323 -14.89 2.75 -7.26
N SER A 324 -15.69 1.91 -7.88
CA SER A 324 -15.24 0.74 -8.63
C SER A 324 -15.64 0.94 -10.09
N LEU A 325 -14.68 0.85 -10.99
CA LEU A 325 -14.96 0.92 -12.42
C LEU A 325 -15.70 -0.35 -12.83
N ALA A 326 -16.90 -0.17 -13.40
CA ALA A 326 -17.79 -1.29 -13.74
C ALA A 326 -17.62 -1.76 -15.19
N GLY A 327 -17.07 -0.93 -16.05
CA GLY A 327 -16.83 -1.23 -17.44
C GLY A 327 -16.81 0.03 -18.31
N PHE A 328 -16.62 -0.18 -19.59
CA PHE A 328 -16.66 0.90 -20.58
C PHE A 328 -17.33 0.44 -21.87
N SER A 329 -17.82 1.39 -22.63
CA SER A 329 -18.26 1.17 -24.03
C SER A 329 -17.60 2.21 -24.93
N ILE A 330 -17.22 1.79 -26.13
CA ILE A 330 -16.66 2.68 -27.15
C ILE A 330 -17.60 2.68 -28.34
N SER A 331 -18.00 3.87 -28.78
CA SER A 331 -18.74 4.05 -30.01
C SER A 331 -17.84 4.66 -31.08
N VAL A 332 -17.72 3.98 -32.21
CA VAL A 332 -16.95 4.44 -33.36
C VAL A 332 -17.92 4.89 -34.45
N ASN A 333 -17.92 6.18 -34.74
CA ASN A 333 -18.65 6.72 -35.88
C ASN A 333 -17.67 7.44 -36.82
N THR A 334 -17.78 7.23 -38.11
CA THR A 334 -16.86 7.81 -39.09
C THR A 334 -16.99 9.33 -39.21
N SER A 335 -18.08 9.91 -38.70
CA SER A 335 -18.35 11.33 -38.75
C SER A 335 -18.04 12.09 -37.47
N ASP A 336 -17.81 11.41 -36.35
CA ASP A 336 -17.69 12.02 -35.04
C ASP A 336 -16.39 11.59 -34.34
N ALA A 337 -16.01 12.35 -33.32
CA ALA A 337 -14.92 12.00 -32.44
C ALA A 337 -15.23 10.68 -31.68
N LEU A 338 -14.22 9.85 -31.48
CA LEU A 338 -14.36 8.62 -30.74
C LEU A 338 -14.60 8.92 -29.25
N VAL A 339 -15.75 8.49 -28.75
CA VAL A 339 -16.15 8.68 -27.35
C VAL A 339 -16.15 7.35 -26.63
N ALA A 340 -15.51 7.31 -25.47
CA ALA A 340 -15.60 6.21 -24.52
C ALA A 340 -16.51 6.59 -23.36
N SER A 341 -17.53 5.78 -23.09
CA SER A 341 -18.39 5.92 -21.92
C SER A 341 -17.90 4.95 -20.84
N ILE A 342 -17.46 5.49 -19.72
CA ILE A 342 -16.92 4.74 -18.59
C ILE A 342 -17.97 4.71 -17.48
N ASN A 343 -18.33 3.49 -17.05
CA ASN A 343 -19.30 3.29 -15.98
C ASN A 343 -18.58 2.98 -14.67
N PHE A 344 -19.06 3.56 -13.59
CA PHE A 344 -18.54 3.31 -12.25
C PHE A 344 -19.66 3.16 -11.22
N ASN A 345 -19.39 2.37 -10.18
CA ASN A 345 -20.25 2.23 -9.03
C ASN A 345 -19.53 2.78 -7.80
N LEU A 346 -20.26 3.35 -6.87
CA LEU A 346 -19.70 3.73 -5.58
C LEU A 346 -19.33 2.47 -4.80
N SER A 347 -18.12 2.43 -4.30
CA SER A 347 -17.62 1.36 -3.41
C SER A 347 -17.71 1.74 -1.92
N GLY A 348 -18.15 2.94 -1.62
CA GLY A 348 -18.35 3.48 -0.27
C GLY A 348 -19.07 4.82 -0.30
N PRO A 349 -19.36 5.41 0.86
CA PRO A 349 -19.98 6.73 0.92
C PRO A 349 -19.05 7.81 0.35
N PRO A 350 -19.60 8.88 -0.27
CA PRO A 350 -18.82 10.03 -0.62
C PRO A 350 -18.10 10.62 0.61
N THR A 351 -16.85 11.01 0.45
CA THR A 351 -16.06 11.66 1.50
C THR A 351 -16.21 13.17 1.48
N HIS A 352 -16.56 13.72 0.32
CA HIS A 352 -16.86 15.13 0.14
C HIS A 352 -18.08 15.30 -0.78
N LEU A 353 -18.97 16.18 -0.40
CA LEU A 353 -20.16 16.50 -1.19
C LEU A 353 -20.30 18.02 -1.28
N PHE A 354 -20.00 18.55 -2.46
CA PHE A 354 -19.94 19.99 -2.76
C PHE A 354 -18.96 20.70 -1.81
N ASN A 355 -19.41 21.56 -0.93
CA ASN A 355 -18.56 22.29 0.02
C ASN A 355 -18.67 21.73 1.44
N LEU A 356 -19.19 20.51 1.59
CA LEU A 356 -19.35 19.83 2.89
C LEU A 356 -18.41 18.63 2.96
N SER A 357 -17.53 18.60 3.96
CA SER A 357 -16.81 17.38 4.35
C SER A 357 -17.76 16.46 5.11
N LEU A 358 -17.83 15.19 4.71
CA LEU A 358 -18.67 14.16 5.31
C LEU A 358 -17.88 13.21 6.24
N THR A 359 -16.61 13.55 6.52
CA THR A 359 -15.73 12.77 7.42
C THR A 359 -15.72 13.35 8.83
#